data_73d693042b468cae4ad5e63875cb3aa2
#
_entry.id   73d693042b468cae4ad5e63875cb3aa2
#
_cell.length_a   1.000
_cell.length_b   1.000
_cell.length_c   1.000
_cell.angle_alpha   90.00
_cell.angle_beta   90.00
_cell.angle_gamma   90.00
#
_symmetry.space_group_name_H-M   'P 1'
#
loop_
_entity.id
_entity.type
_entity.pdbx_description
1 polymer ?
#
loop_
_entity_poly.entity_id
_entity_poly.type
_entity_poly.pdbx_seq_one_letter_code
_entity_poly.pdbx_strand_id
1 'polypeptide(L)'
;MRKIMKNRKPLVSRGRKQGDRAVYTRFLIVCEGTDTEPNYFRSFIKDRWSEVKTVGSVIKGCGRGTCQLVAEAVKLRDELESRRQVKFDRIWLFFDKDEFIDFTKAIRDAKKEGMKCAWSNESFELWYCLHFQNISTGVERKKYISMIESAVRKASGKRTYKYDKASTEILRYLNEYGNEERACAWARQIRGRYAQRTDFDKHNPRTEVDLLIDELKHPERVL
;
A
#
# COMPACT_ATOMS: atom_id res chain seq x y z
N MET A 1 -76.66 -29.19 -11.84
CA MET A 1 -75.46 -29.11 -11.02
C MET A 1 -74.38 -28.36 -11.82
N ARG A 2 -74.11 -27.07 -11.48
CA ARG A 2 -73.08 -26.28 -12.14
C ARG A 2 -71.78 -26.34 -11.28
N LYS A 3 -70.68 -26.87 -11.85
CA LYS A 3 -69.33 -26.89 -11.22
C LYS A 3 -68.72 -25.49 -11.30
N ILE A 4 -68.43 -24.93 -10.14
CA ILE A 4 -67.74 -23.66 -9.99
C ILE A 4 -66.23 -23.93 -10.23
N MET A 5 -65.68 -23.39 -11.33
CA MET A 5 -64.24 -23.38 -11.57
C MET A 5 -63.57 -22.37 -10.67
N LYS A 6 -62.72 -22.82 -9.74
CA LYS A 6 -61.86 -21.95 -8.93
C LYS A 6 -60.71 -21.40 -9.79
N ASN A 7 -60.74 -20.10 -10.01
CA ASN A 7 -59.64 -19.35 -10.61
C ASN A 7 -58.39 -19.44 -9.72
N ARG A 8 -57.38 -20.20 -10.14
CA ARG A 8 -56.06 -20.19 -9.50
C ARG A 8 -55.30 -18.96 -10.00
N LYS A 9 -54.97 -18.02 -9.11
CA LYS A 9 -54.05 -16.90 -9.39
C LYS A 9 -52.68 -17.47 -9.82
N PRO A 10 -52.01 -16.90 -10.82
CA PRO A 10 -50.69 -17.35 -11.22
C PRO A 10 -49.69 -17.08 -10.10
N LEU A 11 -48.85 -18.06 -9.80
CA LEU A 11 -47.70 -17.92 -8.90
C LEU A 11 -46.74 -16.91 -9.49
N VAL A 12 -46.69 -15.72 -8.90
CA VAL A 12 -45.67 -14.73 -9.20
C VAL A 12 -44.32 -15.29 -8.73
N SER A 13 -43.51 -15.67 -9.69
CA SER A 13 -42.09 -16.03 -9.46
C SER A 13 -41.43 -14.85 -8.75
N ARG A 14 -41.17 -14.99 -7.45
CA ARG A 14 -40.25 -14.06 -6.76
C ARG A 14 -38.86 -14.31 -7.30
N GLY A 15 -38.46 -13.48 -8.26
CA GLY A 15 -37.10 -13.43 -8.71
C GLY A 15 -36.17 -13.36 -7.48
N ARG A 16 -35.25 -14.31 -7.37
CA ARG A 16 -34.17 -14.24 -6.37
C ARG A 16 -33.48 -12.89 -6.59
N LYS A 17 -33.59 -11.99 -5.63
CA LYS A 17 -32.70 -10.83 -5.57
C LYS A 17 -31.28 -11.39 -5.59
N GLN A 18 -30.57 -11.11 -6.66
CA GLN A 18 -29.15 -11.38 -6.76
C GLN A 18 -28.54 -10.53 -5.65
N GLY A 19 -28.16 -11.16 -4.55
CA GLY A 19 -27.51 -10.47 -3.45
C GLY A 19 -26.21 -9.92 -3.96
N ASP A 20 -25.99 -8.62 -3.85
CA ASP A 20 -24.72 -7.97 -4.10
C ASP A 20 -23.70 -8.60 -3.14
N ARG A 21 -23.02 -9.66 -3.61
CA ARG A 21 -21.86 -10.19 -2.91
C ARG A 21 -20.82 -9.09 -3.01
N ALA A 22 -20.51 -8.48 -1.87
CA ALA A 22 -19.40 -7.56 -1.80
C ALA A 22 -18.16 -8.26 -2.39
N VAL A 23 -17.67 -7.74 -3.50
CA VAL A 23 -16.45 -8.26 -4.12
C VAL A 23 -15.29 -7.66 -3.35
N TYR A 24 -14.45 -8.55 -2.81
CA TYR A 24 -13.32 -8.16 -2.00
C TYR A 24 -12.02 -8.41 -2.76
N THR A 25 -11.21 -7.39 -2.90
CA THR A 25 -9.89 -7.49 -3.52
C THR A 25 -8.87 -8.08 -2.55
N ARG A 26 -8.10 -9.07 -3.01
CA ARG A 26 -7.06 -9.74 -2.22
C ARG A 26 -5.70 -9.18 -2.59
N PHE A 27 -5.06 -8.54 -1.63
CA PHE A 27 -3.72 -8.00 -1.78
C PHE A 27 -2.68 -8.91 -1.11
N LEU A 28 -1.54 -9.10 -1.79
CA LEU A 28 -0.30 -9.56 -1.20
C LEU A 28 0.68 -8.38 -1.21
N ILE A 29 1.12 -7.94 -0.04
CA ILE A 29 2.09 -6.86 0.12
C ILE A 29 3.34 -7.47 0.75
N VAL A 30 4.44 -7.46 0.03
CA VAL A 30 5.73 -8.01 0.48
C VAL A 30 6.70 -6.85 0.64
N CYS A 31 7.15 -6.64 1.88
CA CYS A 31 8.05 -5.56 2.24
C CYS A 31 9.47 -6.09 2.42
N GLU A 32 10.45 -5.28 2.06
CA GLU A 32 11.87 -5.56 2.33
C GLU A 32 12.13 -5.54 3.83
N GLY A 33 11.72 -4.45 4.51
CA GLY A 33 11.84 -4.31 5.96
C GLY A 33 10.89 -5.23 6.72
N THR A 34 11.24 -5.51 7.97
CA THR A 34 10.44 -6.36 8.88
C THR A 34 9.49 -5.55 9.74
N ASP A 35 9.74 -4.26 9.94
CA ASP A 35 9.07 -3.42 10.95
C ASP A 35 8.33 -2.23 10.34
N THR A 36 9.03 -1.21 9.84
CA THR A 36 8.45 0.09 9.48
C THR A 36 7.30 -0.03 8.49
N GLU A 37 7.55 -0.60 7.32
CA GLU A 37 6.59 -0.69 6.23
C GLU A 37 5.46 -1.69 6.54
N PRO A 38 5.75 -2.91 7.03
CA PRO A 38 4.68 -3.84 7.41
C PRO A 38 3.78 -3.27 8.51
N ASN A 39 4.33 -2.57 9.50
CA ASN A 39 3.57 -1.94 10.57
C ASN A 39 2.67 -0.83 10.04
N TYR A 40 3.20 0.01 9.12
CA TYR A 40 2.43 1.04 8.46
C TYR A 40 1.23 0.46 7.72
N PHE A 41 1.44 -0.47 6.80
CA PHE A 41 0.36 -1.02 5.98
C PHE A 41 -0.65 -1.83 6.80
N ARG A 42 -0.22 -2.56 7.82
CA ARG A 42 -1.15 -3.25 8.75
C ARG A 42 -2.04 -2.27 9.50
N SER A 43 -1.47 -1.20 10.02
CA SER A 43 -2.24 -0.15 10.71
C SER A 43 -3.15 0.58 9.74
N PHE A 44 -2.65 0.96 8.58
CA PHE A 44 -3.43 1.61 7.53
C PHE A 44 -4.70 0.81 7.17
N ILE A 45 -4.54 -0.49 6.91
CA ILE A 45 -5.67 -1.37 6.58
C ILE A 45 -6.59 -1.53 7.79
N LYS A 46 -6.05 -1.71 9.00
CA LYS A 46 -6.83 -1.88 10.23
C LYS A 46 -7.67 -0.64 10.55
N ASP A 47 -7.07 0.54 10.49
CA ASP A 47 -7.73 1.79 10.88
C ASP A 47 -8.83 2.20 9.88
N ARG A 48 -8.74 1.70 8.65
CA ARG A 48 -9.68 1.99 7.55
C ARG A 48 -10.47 0.76 7.10
N TRP A 49 -10.56 -0.26 7.94
CA TRP A 49 -11.23 -1.53 7.60
C TRP A 49 -12.66 -1.36 7.07
N SER A 50 -13.40 -0.37 7.54
CA SER A 50 -14.75 -0.06 7.06
C SER A 50 -14.77 0.57 5.66
N GLU A 51 -13.67 1.21 5.25
CA GLU A 51 -13.52 1.89 3.96
C GLU A 51 -12.81 1.00 2.94
N VAL A 52 -11.82 0.22 3.41
CA VAL A 52 -10.97 -0.66 2.60
C VAL A 52 -11.65 -2.03 2.49
N LYS A 53 -12.41 -2.24 1.44
CA LYS A 53 -13.07 -3.54 1.13
C LYS A 53 -12.06 -4.61 0.70
N THR A 54 -10.99 -4.80 1.47
CA THR A 54 -9.97 -5.81 1.20
C THR A 54 -10.14 -7.00 2.13
N VAL A 55 -10.28 -8.18 1.58
CA VAL A 55 -10.28 -9.43 2.35
C VAL A 55 -9.00 -10.19 2.08
N GLY A 56 -8.34 -10.60 3.15
CA GLY A 56 -7.22 -11.52 3.05
C GLY A 56 -5.90 -10.89 2.61
N SER A 57 -5.71 -9.59 2.86
CA SER A 57 -4.39 -8.96 2.66
C SER A 57 -3.34 -9.67 3.51
N VAL A 58 -2.26 -10.10 2.85
CA VAL A 58 -1.09 -10.68 3.51
C VAL A 58 0.04 -9.67 3.42
N ILE A 59 0.58 -9.28 4.57
CA ILE A 59 1.70 -8.36 4.65
C ILE A 59 2.87 -9.09 5.28
N LYS A 60 3.97 -9.20 4.55
CA LYS A 60 5.20 -9.89 4.96
C LYS A 60 6.40 -8.96 4.87
N GLY A 61 7.17 -8.89 5.95
CA GLY A 61 8.52 -8.37 5.93
C GLY A 61 9.49 -9.53 5.70
N CYS A 62 10.43 -9.38 4.79
CA CYS A 62 11.33 -10.47 4.38
C CYS A 62 12.76 -10.29 4.86
N GLY A 63 13.21 -9.06 5.16
CA GLY A 63 14.61 -8.78 5.54
C GLY A 63 15.60 -9.16 4.45
N ARG A 64 15.24 -9.03 3.18
CA ARG A 64 16.01 -9.46 2.00
C ARG A 64 16.28 -8.30 1.07
N GLY A 65 17.43 -8.29 0.43
CA GLY A 65 17.77 -7.30 -0.59
C GLY A 65 16.83 -7.33 -1.81
N THR A 66 16.83 -6.26 -2.58
CA THR A 66 15.81 -5.90 -3.57
C THR A 66 15.49 -6.98 -4.62
N CYS A 67 16.50 -7.59 -5.29
CA CYS A 67 16.23 -8.67 -6.26
C CYS A 67 15.81 -9.98 -5.59
N GLN A 68 16.31 -10.27 -4.39
CA GLN A 68 15.88 -11.43 -3.61
C GLN A 68 14.42 -11.29 -3.17
N LEU A 69 13.95 -10.06 -2.91
CA LEU A 69 12.58 -9.80 -2.56
C LEU A 69 11.60 -10.21 -3.67
N VAL A 70 11.95 -9.95 -4.94
CA VAL A 70 11.12 -10.38 -6.08
C VAL A 70 10.97 -11.90 -6.11
N ALA A 71 12.09 -12.63 -5.99
CA ALA A 71 12.07 -14.09 -5.98
C ALA A 71 11.29 -14.66 -4.78
N GLU A 72 11.46 -14.06 -3.60
CA GLU A 72 10.73 -14.46 -2.41
C GLU A 72 9.22 -14.16 -2.52
N ALA A 73 8.85 -13.07 -3.16
CA ALA A 73 7.45 -12.73 -3.40
C ALA A 73 6.77 -13.71 -4.37
N VAL A 74 7.47 -14.15 -5.42
CA VAL A 74 6.99 -15.21 -6.33
C VAL A 74 6.73 -16.49 -5.55
N LYS A 75 7.71 -16.95 -4.78
CA LYS A 75 7.60 -18.15 -3.96
C LYS A 75 6.45 -18.06 -2.95
N LEU A 76 6.35 -16.93 -2.25
CA LEU A 76 5.30 -16.69 -1.27
C LEU A 76 3.92 -16.65 -1.91
N ARG A 77 3.78 -16.01 -3.09
CA ARG A 77 2.54 -16.02 -3.88
C ARG A 77 2.11 -17.45 -4.16
N ASP A 78 3.01 -18.24 -4.77
CA ASP A 78 2.70 -19.60 -5.23
C ASP A 78 2.34 -20.52 -4.05
N GLU A 79 3.05 -20.41 -2.93
CA GLU A 79 2.76 -21.15 -1.70
C GLU A 79 1.37 -20.77 -1.14
N LEU A 80 1.08 -19.49 -1.00
CA LEU A 80 -0.17 -19.02 -0.39
C LEU A 80 -1.37 -19.30 -1.29
N GLU A 81 -1.24 -19.13 -2.60
CA GLU A 81 -2.31 -19.43 -3.56
C GLU A 81 -2.61 -20.92 -3.59
N SER A 82 -1.57 -21.78 -3.63
CA SER A 82 -1.74 -23.22 -3.57
C SER A 82 -2.41 -23.67 -2.27
N ARG A 83 -1.93 -23.18 -1.14
CA ARG A 83 -2.43 -23.55 0.19
C ARG A 83 -3.86 -23.09 0.45
N ARG A 84 -4.24 -21.91 -0.05
CA ARG A 84 -5.55 -21.30 0.19
C ARG A 84 -6.56 -21.59 -0.92
N GLN A 85 -6.13 -22.15 -2.04
CA GLN A 85 -6.93 -22.39 -3.26
C GLN A 85 -7.61 -21.09 -3.77
N VAL A 86 -6.96 -19.95 -3.58
CA VAL A 86 -7.43 -18.62 -4.03
C VAL A 86 -6.25 -17.82 -4.53
N LYS A 87 -6.49 -17.03 -5.59
CA LYS A 87 -5.48 -16.13 -6.15
C LYS A 87 -5.50 -14.76 -5.50
N PHE A 88 -4.37 -14.08 -5.55
CA PHE A 88 -4.29 -12.66 -5.24
C PHE A 88 -4.69 -11.84 -6.47
N ASP A 89 -5.53 -10.84 -6.27
CA ASP A 89 -5.95 -9.92 -7.34
C ASP A 89 -4.87 -8.88 -7.60
N ARG A 90 -4.07 -8.58 -6.57
CA ARG A 90 -2.98 -7.62 -6.67
C ARG A 90 -1.81 -7.99 -5.76
N ILE A 91 -0.60 -7.89 -6.31
CA ILE A 91 0.65 -8.11 -5.56
C ILE A 91 1.49 -6.85 -5.62
N TRP A 92 1.89 -6.37 -4.46
CA TRP A 92 2.75 -5.21 -4.30
C TRP A 92 4.03 -5.58 -3.57
N LEU A 93 5.15 -5.12 -4.11
CA LEU A 93 6.44 -5.16 -3.44
C LEU A 93 6.77 -3.78 -2.91
N PHE A 94 7.25 -3.72 -1.69
CA PHE A 94 7.77 -2.48 -1.12
C PHE A 94 9.24 -2.64 -0.76
N PHE A 95 10.08 -1.70 -1.21
CA PHE A 95 11.51 -1.63 -0.91
C PHE A 95 12.06 -0.22 -1.05
N ASP A 96 13.11 0.05 -0.29
CA ASP A 96 13.86 1.30 -0.35
C ASP A 96 14.98 1.20 -1.40
N LYS A 97 15.41 2.36 -1.94
CA LYS A 97 16.57 2.38 -2.85
C LYS A 97 17.83 1.96 -2.11
N ASP A 98 18.03 2.46 -0.91
CA ASP A 98 19.21 2.21 -0.10
C ASP A 98 20.52 2.16 -0.94
N GLU A 99 21.49 1.31 -0.61
CA GLU A 99 22.74 1.14 -1.38
C GLU A 99 22.65 0.06 -2.48
N PHE A 100 21.46 -0.49 -2.75
CA PHE A 100 21.29 -1.59 -3.71
C PHE A 100 21.54 -1.17 -5.15
N ILE A 101 22.49 -1.85 -5.80
CA ILE A 101 22.88 -1.61 -7.20
C ILE A 101 21.80 -2.12 -8.17
N ASP A 102 21.09 -3.16 -7.79
CA ASP A 102 20.11 -3.87 -8.61
C ASP A 102 18.66 -3.32 -8.52
N PHE A 103 18.49 -2.16 -7.87
CA PHE A 103 17.20 -1.51 -7.64
C PHE A 103 16.33 -1.38 -8.90
N THR A 104 16.88 -0.76 -9.95
CA THR A 104 16.16 -0.59 -11.22
C THR A 104 15.83 -1.95 -11.87
N LYS A 105 16.72 -2.95 -11.73
CA LYS A 105 16.48 -4.30 -12.22
C LYS A 105 15.32 -4.96 -11.47
N ALA A 106 15.27 -4.84 -10.16
CA ALA A 106 14.21 -5.41 -9.34
C ALA A 106 12.83 -4.87 -9.72
N ILE A 107 12.69 -3.57 -9.98
CA ILE A 107 11.45 -2.95 -10.45
C ILE A 107 11.01 -3.57 -11.79
N ARG A 108 11.94 -3.78 -12.71
CA ARG A 108 11.64 -4.38 -14.01
C ARG A 108 11.26 -5.86 -13.89
N ASP A 109 11.94 -6.60 -13.04
CA ASP A 109 11.67 -8.03 -12.82
C ASP A 109 10.32 -8.23 -12.10
N ALA A 110 10.00 -7.43 -11.10
CA ALA A 110 8.68 -7.42 -10.49
C ALA A 110 7.56 -7.18 -11.52
N LYS A 111 7.77 -6.22 -12.43
CA LYS A 111 6.80 -5.93 -13.50
C LYS A 111 6.61 -7.11 -14.45
N LYS A 112 7.68 -7.87 -14.79
CA LYS A 112 7.59 -9.09 -15.61
C LYS A 112 6.74 -10.17 -14.93
N GLU A 113 6.81 -10.26 -13.60
CA GLU A 113 6.01 -11.17 -12.78
C GLU A 113 4.56 -10.67 -12.53
N GLY A 114 4.16 -9.57 -13.17
CA GLY A 114 2.83 -8.97 -12.97
C GLY A 114 2.65 -8.28 -11.62
N MET A 115 3.74 -8.02 -10.89
CA MET A 115 3.72 -7.37 -9.60
C MET A 115 3.93 -5.85 -9.74
N LYS A 116 3.36 -5.08 -8.84
CA LYS A 116 3.61 -3.65 -8.71
C LYS A 116 4.63 -3.37 -7.63
N CYS A 117 5.30 -2.24 -7.75
CA CYS A 117 6.28 -1.79 -6.76
C CYS A 117 5.83 -0.48 -6.13
N ALA A 118 5.89 -0.41 -4.80
CA ALA A 118 5.79 0.80 -4.03
C ALA A 118 7.15 1.02 -3.35
N TRP A 119 7.96 1.89 -3.90
CA TRP A 119 9.33 2.10 -3.47
C TRP A 119 9.60 3.55 -3.07
N SER A 120 10.64 3.78 -2.30
CA SER A 120 11.10 5.11 -1.94
C SER A 120 12.60 5.27 -2.17
N ASN A 121 13.02 6.44 -2.60
CA ASN A 121 14.40 6.85 -2.70
C ASN A 121 14.61 8.11 -1.83
N GLU A 122 15.35 8.03 -0.77
CA GLU A 122 16.20 6.92 -0.32
C GLU A 122 15.48 5.93 0.59
N SER A 123 14.44 6.36 1.33
CA SER A 123 13.80 5.52 2.34
C SER A 123 12.33 5.83 2.54
N PHE A 124 11.62 4.93 3.20
CA PHE A 124 10.21 5.04 3.53
C PHE A 124 9.87 6.31 4.31
N GLU A 125 10.81 6.81 5.10
CA GLU A 125 10.63 8.02 5.89
C GLU A 125 10.32 9.26 5.02
N LEU A 126 10.68 9.26 3.73
CA LEU A 126 10.21 10.28 2.78
C LEU A 126 8.68 10.37 2.77
N TRP A 127 7.98 9.22 2.75
CA TRP A 127 6.52 9.19 2.79
C TRP A 127 5.97 9.84 4.06
N TYR A 128 6.57 9.57 5.22
CA TYR A 128 6.18 10.23 6.47
C TYR A 128 6.41 11.74 6.44
N CYS A 129 7.54 12.20 5.91
CA CYS A 129 7.82 13.62 5.76
C CYS A 129 6.77 14.33 4.89
N LEU A 130 6.31 13.70 3.81
CA LEU A 130 5.31 14.26 2.91
C LEU A 130 3.95 14.51 3.58
N HIS A 131 3.64 13.88 4.69
CA HIS A 131 2.44 14.22 5.48
C HIS A 131 2.49 15.61 6.11
N PHE A 132 3.68 16.15 6.31
CA PHE A 132 3.89 17.42 7.01
C PHE A 132 4.42 18.54 6.12
N GLN A 133 5.24 18.21 5.12
CA GLN A 133 5.91 19.22 4.28
C GLN A 133 6.27 18.69 2.90
N ASN A 134 6.37 19.60 1.93
CA ASN A 134 6.85 19.27 0.60
C ASN A 134 8.37 19.02 0.62
N ILE A 135 8.80 17.93 0.01
CA ILE A 135 10.20 17.56 -0.15
C ILE A 135 10.56 17.69 -1.64
N SER A 136 11.18 18.77 -2.00
CA SER A 136 11.52 19.05 -3.41
C SER A 136 12.91 18.59 -3.83
N THR A 137 13.79 18.34 -2.87
CA THR A 137 15.19 17.95 -3.09
C THR A 137 15.51 16.71 -2.30
N GLY A 138 16.20 15.75 -2.91
CA GLY A 138 16.67 14.55 -2.22
C GLY A 138 17.61 14.90 -1.08
N VAL A 139 17.47 14.21 0.02
CA VAL A 139 18.31 14.34 1.20
C VAL A 139 18.69 12.96 1.71
N GLU A 140 19.77 12.90 2.46
CA GLU A 140 20.20 11.66 3.10
C GLU A 140 19.16 11.11 4.05
N ARG A 141 19.09 9.79 4.18
CA ARG A 141 18.15 9.05 5.04
C ARG A 141 18.07 9.59 6.47
N LYS A 142 19.22 9.87 7.09
CA LYS A 142 19.29 10.41 8.47
C LYS A 142 18.57 11.76 8.61
N LYS A 143 18.52 12.54 7.55
CA LYS A 143 17.84 13.84 7.55
C LYS A 143 16.33 13.71 7.57
N TYR A 144 15.75 12.69 6.93
CA TYR A 144 14.32 12.41 7.04
C TYR A 144 13.90 12.14 8.48
N ILE A 145 14.70 11.39 9.25
CA ILE A 145 14.42 11.12 10.66
C ILE A 145 14.33 12.43 11.46
N SER A 146 15.31 13.32 11.32
CA SER A 146 15.30 14.61 12.03
C SER A 146 14.14 15.52 11.56
N MET A 147 13.75 15.43 10.29
CA MET A 147 12.59 16.18 9.76
C MET A 147 11.28 15.67 10.36
N ILE A 148 11.09 14.35 10.46
CA ILE A 148 9.92 13.72 11.11
C ILE A 148 9.85 14.17 12.58
N GLU A 149 10.95 14.04 13.34
CA GLU A 149 10.99 14.44 14.74
C GLU A 149 10.62 15.92 14.92
N SER A 150 11.19 16.79 14.09
CA SER A 150 10.90 18.23 14.13
C SER A 150 9.43 18.52 13.81
N ALA A 151 8.88 17.88 12.76
CA ALA A 151 7.49 18.07 12.35
C ALA A 151 6.52 17.60 13.44
N VAL A 152 6.75 16.41 14.01
CA VAL A 152 5.90 15.87 15.07
C VAL A 152 6.00 16.72 16.33
N ARG A 153 7.20 17.16 16.75
CA ARG A 153 7.35 18.05 17.91
C ARG A 153 6.60 19.37 17.72
N LYS A 154 6.69 19.95 16.52
CA LYS A 154 6.00 21.20 16.20
C LYS A 154 4.48 21.04 16.20
N ALA A 155 3.98 19.96 15.59
CA ALA A 155 2.54 19.75 15.44
C ALA A 155 1.87 19.32 16.75
N SER A 156 2.49 18.42 17.51
CA SER A 156 1.90 17.86 18.75
C SER A 156 2.27 18.59 20.03
N GLY A 157 3.27 19.48 20.02
CA GLY A 157 3.84 20.09 21.23
C GLY A 157 4.74 19.17 22.06
N LYS A 158 4.87 17.87 21.69
CA LYS A 158 5.68 16.89 22.44
C LYS A 158 7.17 17.07 22.15
N ARG A 159 7.81 17.97 22.88
CA ARG A 159 9.22 18.38 22.67
C ARG A 159 10.23 17.23 22.75
N THR A 160 9.92 16.16 23.48
CA THR A 160 10.79 15.00 23.69
C THR A 160 10.59 13.88 22.67
N TYR A 161 9.71 14.06 21.66
CA TYR A 161 9.45 13.02 20.67
C TYR A 161 10.73 12.59 19.96
N LYS A 162 10.92 11.29 19.85
CA LYS A 162 11.97 10.63 19.08
C LYS A 162 11.34 9.59 18.15
N TYR A 163 11.77 9.58 16.90
CA TYR A 163 11.31 8.59 15.94
C TYR A 163 12.00 7.26 16.20
N ASP A 164 11.19 6.20 16.24
CA ASP A 164 11.64 4.82 16.33
C ASP A 164 10.98 4.02 15.19
N LYS A 165 11.80 3.37 14.37
CA LYS A 165 11.37 2.59 13.21
C LYS A 165 10.47 1.40 13.56
N ALA A 166 10.71 0.77 14.70
CA ALA A 166 9.94 -0.37 15.18
C ALA A 166 8.61 0.05 15.81
N SER A 167 8.49 1.32 16.22
CA SER A 167 7.31 1.84 16.89
C SER A 167 6.21 2.23 15.91
N THR A 168 4.96 1.89 16.23
CA THR A 168 3.78 2.37 15.53
C THR A 168 3.32 3.76 16.00
N GLU A 169 4.02 4.39 16.94
CA GLU A 169 3.63 5.70 17.48
C GLU A 169 3.54 6.77 16.40
N ILE A 170 4.43 6.74 15.41
CA ILE A 170 4.40 7.68 14.28
C ILE A 170 3.05 7.68 13.56
N LEU A 171 2.40 6.53 13.43
CA LEU A 171 1.13 6.41 12.71
C LEU A 171 0.02 7.23 13.36
N ARG A 172 0.01 7.28 14.70
CA ARG A 172 -0.91 8.15 15.44
C ARG A 172 -0.68 9.62 15.09
N TYR A 173 0.57 10.08 15.01
CA TYR A 173 0.89 11.46 14.65
C TYR A 173 0.58 11.78 13.20
N LEU A 174 0.75 10.83 12.27
CA LEU A 174 0.34 10.99 10.88
C LEU A 174 -1.18 11.16 10.76
N ASN A 175 -1.95 10.36 11.49
CA ASN A 175 -3.40 10.42 11.48
C ASN A 175 -3.95 11.70 12.14
N GLU A 176 -3.31 12.16 13.23
CA GLU A 176 -3.78 13.28 14.02
C GLU A 176 -3.33 14.64 13.47
N TYR A 177 -2.10 14.73 12.96
CA TYR A 177 -1.47 16.00 12.55
C TYR A 177 -0.97 16.01 11.11
N GLY A 178 -0.86 14.87 10.46
CA GLY A 178 -0.44 14.76 9.08
C GLY A 178 -1.57 15.06 8.09
N ASN A 179 -1.21 15.13 6.81
CA ASN A 179 -2.19 15.28 5.75
C ASN A 179 -1.85 14.33 4.60
N GLU A 180 -2.56 13.22 4.52
CA GLU A 180 -2.35 12.17 3.52
C GLU A 180 -2.65 12.67 2.10
N GLU A 181 -3.69 13.49 1.90
CA GLU A 181 -4.03 14.02 0.57
C GLU A 181 -2.89 14.87 0.01
N ARG A 182 -2.28 15.72 0.87
CA ARG A 182 -1.08 16.48 0.50
C ARG A 182 0.10 15.57 0.24
N ALA A 183 0.31 14.54 1.05
CA ALA A 183 1.39 13.57 0.83
C ALA A 183 1.24 12.91 -0.55
N CYS A 184 0.05 12.45 -0.91
CA CYS A 184 -0.25 11.89 -2.23
C CYS A 184 -0.03 12.92 -3.36
N ALA A 185 -0.49 14.17 -3.18
CA ALA A 185 -0.30 15.22 -4.17
C ALA A 185 1.19 15.54 -4.41
N TRP A 186 1.97 15.64 -3.35
CA TRP A 186 3.41 15.90 -3.44
C TRP A 186 4.18 14.71 -3.99
N ALA A 187 3.85 13.47 -3.61
CA ALA A 187 4.42 12.27 -4.20
C ALA A 187 4.20 12.24 -5.72
N ARG A 188 2.98 12.53 -6.17
CA ARG A 188 2.64 12.64 -7.60
C ARG A 188 3.43 13.76 -8.30
N GLN A 189 3.56 14.91 -7.67
CA GLN A 189 4.34 16.03 -8.21
C GLN A 189 5.81 15.68 -8.35
N ILE A 190 6.41 15.03 -7.34
CA ILE A 190 7.80 14.56 -7.36
C ILE A 190 7.99 13.56 -8.48
N ARG A 191 7.12 12.56 -8.57
CA ARG A 191 7.14 11.53 -9.62
C ARG A 191 7.07 12.13 -11.02
N GLY A 192 6.26 13.16 -11.23
CA GLY A 192 6.11 13.86 -12.51
C GLY A 192 7.40 14.48 -13.03
N ARG A 193 8.37 14.82 -12.16
CA ARG A 193 9.66 15.39 -12.56
C ARG A 193 10.54 14.40 -13.34
N TYR A 194 10.31 13.10 -13.13
CA TYR A 194 11.10 12.04 -13.77
C TYR A 194 10.43 11.47 -15.03
N ALA A 195 9.13 11.79 -15.23
CA ALA A 195 8.36 11.47 -16.44
C ALA A 195 8.67 10.06 -17.02
N GLN A 196 9.23 10.00 -18.23
CA GLN A 196 9.53 8.78 -18.97
C GLN A 196 10.88 8.12 -18.60
N ARG A 197 11.60 8.66 -17.66
CA ARG A 197 12.91 8.10 -17.26
C ARG A 197 12.73 6.73 -16.59
N THR A 198 13.63 5.82 -16.92
CA THR A 198 13.63 4.43 -16.41
C THR A 198 14.87 4.08 -15.59
N ASP A 199 15.70 5.07 -15.27
CA ASP A 199 16.84 4.97 -14.35
C ASP A 199 16.39 5.26 -12.91
N PHE A 200 15.52 4.42 -12.39
CA PHE A 200 14.79 4.61 -11.12
C PHE A 200 15.70 4.85 -9.92
N ASP A 201 16.91 4.28 -9.94
CA ASP A 201 17.94 4.47 -8.93
C ASP A 201 18.41 5.94 -8.79
N LYS A 202 18.22 6.75 -9.83
CA LYS A 202 18.59 8.18 -9.86
C LYS A 202 17.43 9.12 -9.54
N HIS A 203 16.26 8.60 -9.23
CA HIS A 203 15.08 9.40 -8.90
C HIS A 203 15.05 9.73 -7.41
N ASN A 204 15.81 10.74 -6.98
CA ASN A 204 15.85 11.19 -5.58
C ASN A 204 15.49 12.69 -5.48
N PRO A 205 14.43 13.09 -4.73
CA PRO A 205 13.51 12.22 -4.00
C PRO A 205 12.44 11.63 -4.92
N ARG A 206 11.97 10.44 -4.58
CA ARG A 206 10.76 9.85 -5.18
C ARG A 206 10.17 8.77 -4.26
N THR A 207 8.85 8.68 -4.20
CA THR A 207 8.12 7.57 -3.59
C THR A 207 6.94 7.15 -4.46
N GLU A 208 6.59 5.87 -4.40
CA GLU A 208 5.44 5.26 -5.07
C GLU A 208 4.41 4.73 -4.03
N VAL A 209 4.58 5.07 -2.76
CA VAL A 209 3.69 4.63 -1.67
C VAL A 209 2.26 5.11 -1.92
N ASP A 210 2.09 6.32 -2.45
CA ASP A 210 0.79 6.90 -2.78
C ASP A 210 -0.02 6.03 -3.77
N LEU A 211 0.65 5.30 -4.68
CA LEU A 211 -0.02 4.42 -5.63
C LEU A 211 -0.61 3.19 -4.95
N LEU A 212 0.11 2.60 -3.98
CA LEU A 212 -0.42 1.50 -3.17
C LEU A 212 -1.57 1.98 -2.28
N ILE A 213 -1.44 3.15 -1.68
CA ILE A 213 -2.50 3.76 -0.87
C ILE A 213 -3.76 4.01 -1.69
N ASP A 214 -3.63 4.52 -2.93
CA ASP A 214 -4.78 4.73 -3.81
C ASP A 214 -5.50 3.41 -4.14
N GLU A 215 -4.77 2.34 -4.49
CA GLU A 215 -5.39 1.03 -4.73
C GLU A 215 -6.00 0.41 -3.46
N LEU A 216 -5.40 0.59 -2.30
CA LEU A 216 -5.98 0.12 -1.04
C LEU A 216 -7.27 0.87 -0.69
N LYS A 217 -7.38 2.15 -1.03
CA LYS A 217 -8.59 2.96 -0.82
C LYS A 217 -9.67 2.69 -1.87
N HIS A 218 -9.26 2.29 -3.06
CA HIS A 218 -10.13 2.06 -4.21
C HIS A 218 -9.95 0.66 -4.81
N PRO A 219 -10.13 -0.40 -4.01
CA PRO A 219 -9.87 -1.77 -4.44
C PRO A 219 -10.79 -2.21 -5.59
N GLU A 220 -11.94 -1.57 -5.76
CA GLU A 220 -12.85 -1.81 -6.89
C GLU A 220 -12.24 -1.47 -8.25
N ARG A 221 -11.20 -0.65 -8.31
CA ARG A 221 -10.48 -0.29 -9.55
C ARG A 221 -9.46 -1.35 -9.96
N VAL A 222 -9.24 -2.34 -9.11
CA VAL A 222 -8.28 -3.43 -9.35
C VAL A 222 -8.94 -4.60 -10.08
N LEU A 223 -10.24 -4.78 -9.89
CA LEU A 223 -11.08 -5.81 -10.49
C LEU A 223 -11.61 -5.36 -11.83
#